data_c5c0e53fe9ad56efa5e82819f4f0dc8e
#
_entry.id   c5c0e53fe9ad56efa5e82819f4f0dc8e
#
_cell.length_a   1.000
_cell.length_b   1.000
_cell.length_c   1.000
_cell.angle_alpha   90.00
_cell.angle_beta   90.00
_cell.angle_gamma   90.00
#
_symmetry.space_group_name_H-M   'P 1'
#
loop_
_entity.id
_entity.type
_entity.pdbx_description
1 polymer ?
#
loop_
_entity_poly.entity_id
_entity_poly.type
_entity_poly.pdbx_seq_one_letter_code
_entity_poly.pdbx_strand_id
1 'polypeptide(L)'
;AQSITNIKTTPDIDLNKLTVEVATDEKKLSDKIEVKVFDGKELVAKGVSINGIPVEIAMPADVKLWSPESPSLYDLEISLFEGNKLVDKVKSYAAMRKFSTKRDKNGIVRLQLNNKDQFQFGPLDQGWWPDGLYTAPCDEALVYDIQKTKDFGYNMIRKHIKVEPARWYTHCDRLGIIVWQDMPSGDKNPEWQMREYFTGTEKKRSTESEATYRKEWKEIIDCLYSYPCIGTWVPFNEAWGQFKTPEIAEWTKQYDPSRLVNPASGGNHYTCGDMLDLHHYPGPEMFLYDAQRATVLGEYGGIGLVLKEHLWEPDRNWGYVQFNTSKEATDKYMEYANVLKELIPRGFSAAVYTQTTDVG
;
A
#
# COMPACT_ATOMS: atom_id res chain seq x y z
N ALA A 1 -19.06 12.97 28.42
CA ALA A 1 -19.27 11.55 28.16
C ALA A 1 -18.01 11.00 27.51
N GLN A 2 -17.56 9.86 27.95
CA GLN A 2 -16.39 9.17 27.41
C GLN A 2 -16.68 8.67 26.00
N SER A 3 -15.70 8.74 25.09
CA SER A 3 -15.85 8.34 23.68
C SER A 3 -14.69 7.49 23.18
N ILE A 4 -14.96 6.65 22.17
CA ILE A 4 -13.97 5.93 21.39
C ILE A 4 -13.37 6.90 20.37
N THR A 5 -12.06 7.09 20.39
CA THR A 5 -11.35 8.05 19.54
C THR A 5 -10.59 7.42 18.39
N ASN A 6 -10.15 6.15 18.54
CA ASN A 6 -9.47 5.42 17.48
C ASN A 6 -9.63 3.90 17.64
N ILE A 7 -9.55 3.20 16.51
CA ILE A 7 -9.59 1.73 16.43
C ILE A 7 -8.44 1.28 15.53
N LYS A 8 -7.65 0.31 16.02
CA LYS A 8 -6.58 -0.33 15.25
C LYS A 8 -6.83 -1.83 15.19
N THR A 9 -6.85 -2.40 13.99
CA THR A 9 -7.11 -3.82 13.77
C THR A 9 -5.88 -4.53 13.21
N THR A 10 -5.50 -5.64 13.82
CA THR A 10 -4.35 -6.44 13.38
C THR A 10 -4.77 -7.91 13.25
N PRO A 11 -4.88 -8.41 12.01
CA PRO A 11 -5.20 -9.81 11.76
C PRO A 11 -3.96 -10.70 11.89
N ASP A 12 -4.15 -11.91 12.40
CA ASP A 12 -3.17 -13.00 12.37
C ASP A 12 -3.87 -14.26 11.84
N ILE A 13 -3.62 -14.59 10.58
CA ILE A 13 -4.26 -15.76 9.95
C ILE A 13 -3.60 -17.08 10.36
N ASP A 14 -2.35 -17.05 10.82
CA ASP A 14 -1.64 -18.26 11.25
C ASP A 14 -2.15 -18.72 12.62
N LEU A 15 -2.51 -17.78 13.50
CA LEU A 15 -3.15 -18.03 14.80
C LEU A 15 -4.68 -17.95 14.75
N ASN A 16 -5.24 -17.63 13.59
CA ASN A 16 -6.68 -17.42 13.39
C ASN A 16 -7.29 -16.43 14.39
N LYS A 17 -6.61 -15.28 14.56
CA LYS A 17 -6.92 -14.27 15.58
C LYS A 17 -7.02 -12.87 14.97
N LEU A 18 -7.99 -12.09 15.45
CA LEU A 18 -8.09 -10.65 15.20
C LEU A 18 -7.82 -9.91 16.50
N THR A 19 -6.84 -9.02 16.50
CA THR A 19 -6.57 -8.11 17.63
C THR A 19 -7.16 -6.74 17.33
N VAL A 20 -7.93 -6.18 18.27
CA VAL A 20 -8.54 -4.85 18.15
C VAL A 20 -8.07 -3.99 19.31
N GLU A 21 -7.27 -2.96 18.99
CA GLU A 21 -6.87 -1.92 19.92
C GLU A 21 -7.88 -0.77 19.85
N VAL A 22 -8.38 -0.33 21.00
CA VAL A 22 -9.37 0.75 21.08
C VAL A 22 -8.80 1.86 21.94
N ALA A 23 -8.68 3.05 21.36
CA ALA A 23 -8.33 4.26 22.10
C ALA A 23 -9.61 5.01 22.50
N THR A 24 -9.57 5.61 23.67
CA THR A 24 -10.66 6.43 24.23
C THR A 24 -10.10 7.76 24.70
N ASP A 25 -10.94 8.79 24.81
CA ASP A 25 -10.54 10.10 25.34
C ASP A 25 -10.06 10.03 26.81
N GLU A 26 -10.60 9.11 27.61
CA GLU A 26 -10.12 8.81 28.95
C GLU A 26 -9.82 7.31 29.13
N LYS A 27 -8.58 6.99 29.49
CA LYS A 27 -8.18 5.61 29.78
C LYS A 27 -8.53 5.22 31.21
N LYS A 28 -9.66 4.56 31.39
CA LYS A 28 -10.09 4.03 32.71
C LYS A 28 -10.08 2.50 32.69
N LEU A 29 -9.21 1.89 33.47
CA LEU A 29 -9.09 0.42 33.56
C LEU A 29 -10.34 -0.28 34.15
N SER A 30 -11.27 0.49 34.72
CA SER A 30 -12.56 -0.03 35.20
C SER A 30 -13.56 -0.26 34.08
N ASP A 31 -13.31 0.34 32.91
CA ASP A 31 -14.23 0.30 31.80
C ASP A 31 -14.00 -0.93 30.92
N LYS A 32 -15.07 -1.40 30.34
CA LYS A 32 -15.07 -2.60 29.49
C LYS A 32 -15.20 -2.22 28.03
N ILE A 33 -14.37 -2.83 27.19
CA ILE A 33 -14.51 -2.83 25.74
C ILE A 33 -15.07 -4.17 25.28
N GLU A 34 -16.15 -4.14 24.52
CA GLU A 34 -16.70 -5.32 23.83
C GLU A 34 -16.61 -5.11 22.34
N VAL A 35 -16.09 -6.10 21.60
CA VAL A 35 -16.04 -6.12 20.15
C VAL A 35 -16.82 -7.32 19.66
N LYS A 36 -17.77 -7.08 18.73
CA LYS A 36 -18.51 -8.10 18.00
C LYS A 36 -18.08 -8.08 16.53
N VAL A 37 -17.90 -9.25 15.95
CA VAL A 37 -17.47 -9.46 14.57
C VAL A 37 -18.61 -10.14 13.81
N PHE A 38 -19.01 -9.56 12.69
CA PHE A 38 -20.12 -10.06 11.88
C PHE A 38 -19.64 -10.40 10.46
N ASP A 39 -20.15 -11.50 9.91
CA ASP A 39 -20.16 -11.82 8.48
C ASP A 39 -21.55 -11.49 7.93
N GLY A 40 -21.70 -10.33 7.31
CA GLY A 40 -22.99 -9.78 6.96
C GLY A 40 -23.86 -9.54 8.21
N LYS A 41 -24.90 -10.35 8.41
CA LYS A 41 -25.79 -10.22 9.58
C LYS A 41 -25.46 -11.24 10.69
N GLU A 42 -24.60 -12.20 10.43
CA GLU A 42 -24.27 -13.27 11.36
C GLU A 42 -23.14 -12.84 12.32
N LEU A 43 -23.39 -12.98 13.62
CA LEU A 43 -22.35 -12.80 14.64
C LEU A 43 -21.43 -14.03 14.64
N VAL A 44 -20.21 -13.88 14.12
CA VAL A 44 -19.26 -15.00 13.95
C VAL A 44 -18.20 -15.08 15.06
N ALA A 45 -17.89 -13.95 15.71
CA ALA A 45 -16.95 -13.92 16.82
C ALA A 45 -17.20 -12.71 17.74
N LYS A 46 -16.68 -12.78 18.97
CA LYS A 46 -16.70 -11.66 19.91
C LYS A 46 -15.53 -11.74 20.88
N GLY A 47 -15.11 -10.58 21.36
CA GLY A 47 -14.12 -10.48 22.41
C GLY A 47 -14.46 -9.37 23.40
N VAL A 48 -13.88 -9.46 24.58
CA VAL A 48 -14.05 -8.48 25.65
C VAL A 48 -12.69 -8.23 26.30
N SER A 49 -12.40 -6.98 26.61
CA SER A 49 -11.22 -6.58 27.37
C SER A 49 -11.55 -5.38 28.26
N ILE A 50 -10.60 -4.97 29.08
CA ILE A 50 -10.67 -3.69 29.79
C ILE A 50 -10.08 -2.57 28.96
N ASN A 51 -10.56 -1.33 29.17
CA ASN A 51 -10.10 -0.17 28.42
C ASN A 51 -8.58 0.01 28.54
N GLY A 52 -7.91 0.13 27.40
CA GLY A 52 -6.46 0.24 27.29
C GLY A 52 -5.69 -1.07 27.18
N ILE A 53 -6.39 -2.22 27.15
CA ILE A 53 -5.84 -3.53 26.82
C ILE A 53 -6.47 -3.99 25.49
N PRO A 54 -5.69 -4.47 24.51
CA PRO A 54 -6.23 -4.97 23.24
C PRO A 54 -7.27 -6.09 23.45
N VAL A 55 -8.29 -6.10 22.63
CA VAL A 55 -9.28 -7.18 22.56
C VAL A 55 -8.75 -8.24 21.60
N GLU A 56 -8.42 -9.42 22.11
CA GLU A 56 -8.04 -10.58 21.30
C GLU A 56 -9.27 -11.43 20.99
N ILE A 57 -9.51 -11.69 19.70
CA ILE A 57 -10.70 -12.36 19.20
C ILE A 57 -10.28 -13.60 18.42
N ALA A 58 -10.62 -14.79 18.91
CA ALA A 58 -10.48 -16.01 18.12
C ALA A 58 -11.52 -16.01 16.99
N MET A 59 -11.06 -16.11 15.76
CA MET A 59 -11.92 -16.17 14.57
C MET A 59 -12.35 -17.60 14.31
N PRO A 60 -13.48 -17.83 13.60
CA PRO A 60 -13.95 -19.18 13.28
C PRO A 60 -12.95 -19.93 12.38
N ALA A 61 -12.99 -21.27 12.40
CA ALA A 61 -12.06 -22.10 11.64
C ALA A 61 -12.19 -21.94 10.12
N ASP A 62 -13.39 -21.58 9.65
CA ASP A 62 -13.73 -21.32 8.24
C ASP A 62 -13.66 -19.84 7.88
N VAL A 63 -12.82 -19.07 8.55
CA VAL A 63 -12.66 -17.63 8.32
C VAL A 63 -12.35 -17.33 6.84
N LYS A 64 -13.09 -16.35 6.29
CA LYS A 64 -12.87 -15.87 4.92
C LYS A 64 -11.68 -14.90 4.91
N LEU A 65 -10.70 -15.20 4.07
CA LEU A 65 -9.54 -14.34 3.91
C LEU A 65 -9.80 -13.30 2.82
N TRP A 66 -9.29 -12.09 3.05
CA TRP A 66 -9.35 -11.01 2.06
C TRP A 66 -8.28 -11.23 0.98
N SER A 67 -8.68 -11.09 -0.28
CA SER A 67 -7.79 -11.00 -1.43
C SER A 67 -8.43 -10.14 -2.53
N PRO A 68 -7.68 -9.74 -3.58
CA PRO A 68 -8.26 -9.05 -4.74
C PRO A 68 -9.40 -9.79 -5.41
N GLU A 69 -9.35 -11.11 -5.43
CA GLU A 69 -10.37 -11.99 -6.02
C GLU A 69 -11.57 -12.21 -5.09
N SER A 70 -11.35 -12.07 -3.78
CA SER A 70 -12.37 -12.29 -2.75
C SER A 70 -12.19 -11.28 -1.62
N PRO A 71 -12.65 -10.02 -1.79
CA PRO A 71 -12.42 -8.95 -0.82
C PRO A 71 -13.36 -9.06 0.39
N SER A 72 -13.22 -10.16 1.14
CA SER A 72 -14.04 -10.47 2.31
C SER A 72 -13.75 -9.54 3.47
N LEU A 73 -14.74 -8.80 3.92
CA LEU A 73 -14.69 -7.91 5.07
C LEU A 73 -15.64 -8.39 6.16
N TYR A 74 -15.22 -8.22 7.40
CA TYR A 74 -16.05 -8.47 8.59
C TYR A 74 -16.46 -7.13 9.20
N ASP A 75 -17.76 -6.93 9.43
CA ASP A 75 -18.23 -5.75 10.14
C ASP A 75 -17.91 -5.86 11.62
N LEU A 76 -17.48 -4.76 12.22
CA LEU A 76 -17.16 -4.64 13.63
C LEU A 76 -18.16 -3.72 14.32
N GLU A 77 -18.63 -4.13 15.48
CA GLU A 77 -19.37 -3.31 16.43
C GLU A 77 -18.56 -3.24 17.73
N ILE A 78 -18.07 -2.05 18.06
CA ILE A 78 -17.23 -1.79 19.24
C ILE A 78 -18.04 -0.99 20.24
N SER A 79 -18.14 -1.48 21.46
CA SER A 79 -18.93 -0.87 22.55
C SER A 79 -18.03 -0.60 23.76
N LEU A 80 -18.13 0.61 24.29
CA LEU A 80 -17.49 1.04 25.53
C LEU A 80 -18.53 1.08 26.67
N PHE A 81 -18.22 0.43 27.78
CA PHE A 81 -19.08 0.36 28.95
C PHE A 81 -18.39 0.90 30.18
N GLU A 82 -19.08 1.75 30.93
CA GLU A 82 -18.75 2.14 32.29
C GLU A 82 -19.58 1.28 33.26
N GLY A 83 -18.93 0.30 33.88
CA GLY A 83 -19.64 -0.78 34.57
C GLY A 83 -20.55 -1.55 33.61
N ASN A 84 -21.87 -1.51 33.85
CA ASN A 84 -22.87 -2.12 32.97
C ASN A 84 -23.55 -1.12 32.02
N LYS A 85 -23.19 0.16 32.08
CA LYS A 85 -23.80 1.20 31.26
C LYS A 85 -23.03 1.35 29.96
N LEU A 86 -23.71 1.19 28.82
CA LEU A 86 -23.16 1.54 27.51
C LEU A 86 -22.98 3.07 27.46
N VAL A 87 -21.75 3.52 27.17
CA VAL A 87 -21.42 4.96 27.10
C VAL A 87 -21.08 5.41 25.69
N ASP A 88 -20.50 4.53 24.87
CA ASP A 88 -20.26 4.80 23.47
C ASP A 88 -20.30 3.51 22.62
N LYS A 89 -20.61 3.66 21.33
CA LYS A 89 -20.71 2.55 20.39
C LYS A 89 -20.39 3.02 18.99
N VAL A 90 -19.40 2.40 18.36
CA VAL A 90 -18.96 2.70 17.00
C VAL A 90 -19.02 1.45 16.12
N LYS A 91 -19.14 1.67 14.81
CA LYS A 91 -19.04 0.62 13.78
C LYS A 91 -17.76 0.82 12.98
N SER A 92 -17.13 -0.29 12.61
CA SER A 92 -15.98 -0.35 11.75
C SER A 92 -15.99 -1.64 10.94
N TYR A 93 -14.88 -1.99 10.31
CA TYR A 93 -14.69 -3.29 9.68
C TYR A 93 -13.24 -3.74 9.82
N ALA A 94 -12.99 -5.01 9.55
CA ALA A 94 -11.67 -5.61 9.45
C ALA A 94 -11.64 -6.69 8.39
N ALA A 95 -10.43 -7.10 8.00
CA ALA A 95 -10.23 -8.27 7.16
C ALA A 95 -9.18 -9.19 7.74
N MET A 96 -9.32 -10.47 7.51
CA MET A 96 -8.31 -11.47 7.80
C MET A 96 -7.42 -11.63 6.57
N ARG A 97 -6.15 -11.21 6.66
CA ARG A 97 -5.17 -11.28 5.57
C ARG A 97 -3.74 -11.24 6.11
N LYS A 98 -2.77 -11.70 5.31
CA LYS A 98 -1.35 -11.65 5.64
C LYS A 98 -0.54 -11.34 4.39
N PHE A 99 0.29 -10.30 4.45
CA PHE A 99 1.35 -10.04 3.48
C PHE A 99 2.68 -10.56 4.02
N SER A 100 3.42 -11.28 3.20
CA SER A 100 4.70 -11.88 3.59
C SER A 100 5.60 -12.08 2.37
N THR A 101 6.83 -12.51 2.60
CA THR A 101 7.73 -13.01 1.58
C THR A 101 8.13 -14.45 1.90
N LYS A 102 8.35 -15.26 0.86
CA LYS A 102 8.84 -16.63 1.01
C LYS A 102 9.60 -17.06 -0.24
N ARG A 103 10.59 -17.94 -0.06
CA ARG A 103 11.27 -18.59 -1.20
C ARG A 103 10.34 -19.59 -1.86
N ASP A 104 10.22 -19.49 -3.19
CA ASP A 104 9.54 -20.49 -4.00
C ASP A 104 10.41 -21.76 -4.17
N LYS A 105 9.90 -22.75 -4.89
CA LYS A 105 10.60 -24.01 -5.16
C LYS A 105 11.91 -23.84 -5.94
N ASN A 106 12.13 -22.71 -6.59
CA ASN A 106 13.33 -22.36 -7.33
C ASN A 106 14.31 -21.53 -6.51
N GLY A 107 14.00 -21.24 -5.23
CA GLY A 107 14.81 -20.44 -4.32
C GLY A 107 14.65 -18.93 -4.47
N ILE A 108 13.73 -18.47 -5.34
CA ILE A 108 13.43 -17.05 -5.56
C ILE A 108 12.51 -16.54 -4.45
N VAL A 109 12.83 -15.40 -3.86
CA VAL A 109 11.95 -14.76 -2.86
C VAL A 109 10.75 -14.13 -3.56
N ARG A 110 9.54 -14.61 -3.23
CA ARG A 110 8.28 -14.16 -3.78
C ARG A 110 7.47 -13.36 -2.76
N LEU A 111 6.70 -12.40 -3.24
CA LEU A 111 5.63 -11.79 -2.46
C LEU A 111 4.50 -12.79 -2.27
N GLN A 112 3.94 -12.82 -1.07
CA GLN A 112 2.80 -13.67 -0.73
C GLN A 112 1.64 -12.88 -0.19
N LEU A 113 0.44 -13.33 -0.51
CA LEU A 113 -0.79 -12.97 0.17
C LEU A 113 -1.42 -14.24 0.74
N ASN A 114 -1.72 -14.23 2.04
CA ASN A 114 -2.34 -15.37 2.73
C ASN A 114 -1.54 -16.68 2.57
N ASN A 115 -0.22 -16.59 2.70
CA ASN A 115 0.73 -17.70 2.56
C ASN A 115 0.79 -18.32 1.15
N LYS A 116 0.27 -17.63 0.11
CA LYS A 116 0.34 -18.05 -1.30
C LYS A 116 1.11 -17.03 -2.11
N ASP A 117 1.93 -17.50 -3.05
CA ASP A 117 2.63 -16.61 -3.97
C ASP A 117 1.62 -15.76 -4.76
N GLN A 118 1.83 -14.45 -4.73
CA GLN A 118 0.97 -13.48 -5.39
C GLN A 118 1.82 -12.50 -6.17
N PHE A 119 1.80 -12.61 -7.51
CA PHE A 119 2.40 -11.57 -8.33
C PHE A 119 1.53 -10.31 -8.26
N GLN A 120 2.11 -9.22 -7.76
CA GLN A 120 1.41 -7.95 -7.63
C GLN A 120 1.64 -7.13 -8.90
N PHE A 121 0.57 -6.86 -9.62
CA PHE A 121 0.61 -6.18 -10.90
C PHE A 121 -0.43 -5.07 -10.95
N GLY A 122 0.02 -3.84 -11.20
CA GLY A 122 -0.88 -2.70 -11.24
C GLY A 122 -0.23 -1.42 -11.73
N PRO A 123 -0.98 -0.33 -11.78
CA PRO A 123 -0.46 0.96 -12.20
C PRO A 123 0.14 1.76 -11.05
N LEU A 124 1.02 2.70 -11.42
CA LEU A 124 1.36 3.86 -10.63
C LEU A 124 0.18 4.84 -10.66
N ASP A 125 -0.19 5.37 -9.51
CA ASP A 125 -1.29 6.33 -9.39
C ASP A 125 -0.85 7.56 -8.60
N GLN A 126 -0.75 8.69 -9.26
CA GLN A 126 -0.40 9.97 -8.66
C GLN A 126 -1.63 10.74 -8.15
N GLY A 127 -2.83 10.32 -8.55
CA GLY A 127 -4.09 10.88 -8.06
C GLY A 127 -4.34 12.32 -8.47
N TRP A 128 -3.96 12.69 -9.71
CA TRP A 128 -4.25 13.98 -10.29
C TRP A 128 -5.61 14.01 -10.98
N TRP A 129 -6.28 15.15 -10.87
CA TRP A 129 -7.60 15.40 -11.47
C TRP A 129 -7.56 16.69 -12.26
N PRO A 130 -8.13 16.74 -13.49
CA PRO A 130 -8.02 17.91 -14.37
C PRO A 130 -8.59 19.19 -13.76
N ASP A 131 -9.65 19.09 -12.96
CA ASP A 131 -10.37 20.22 -12.37
C ASP A 131 -10.06 20.45 -10.89
N GLY A 132 -9.62 19.42 -10.19
CA GLY A 132 -9.42 19.43 -8.73
C GLY A 132 -7.99 19.25 -8.27
N LEU A 133 -7.02 19.09 -9.18
CA LEU A 133 -5.61 18.78 -8.90
C LEU A 133 -5.49 17.52 -8.03
N TYR A 134 -5.26 17.64 -6.74
CA TYR A 134 -5.21 16.51 -5.80
C TYR A 134 -6.56 16.10 -5.22
N THR A 135 -7.64 16.77 -5.58
CA THR A 135 -8.98 16.50 -5.06
C THR A 135 -9.87 15.91 -6.15
N ALA A 136 -10.36 14.70 -5.95
CA ALA A 136 -11.33 14.09 -6.85
C ALA A 136 -12.63 14.91 -6.91
N PRO A 137 -13.28 15.02 -8.08
CA PRO A 137 -14.52 15.79 -8.23
C PRO A 137 -15.69 15.22 -7.43
N CYS A 138 -15.73 13.90 -7.25
CA CYS A 138 -16.76 13.20 -6.49
C CYS A 138 -16.26 11.81 -6.02
N ASP A 139 -17.03 11.15 -5.19
CA ASP A 139 -16.65 9.82 -4.68
C ASP A 139 -16.69 8.74 -5.76
N GLU A 140 -17.64 8.86 -6.68
CA GLU A 140 -17.79 7.95 -7.82
C GLU A 140 -16.57 7.97 -8.75
N ALA A 141 -15.88 9.11 -8.87
CA ALA A 141 -14.64 9.22 -9.63
C ALA A 141 -13.51 8.38 -8.99
N LEU A 142 -13.38 8.41 -7.65
CA LEU A 142 -12.43 7.55 -6.93
C LEU A 142 -12.73 6.07 -7.17
N VAL A 143 -14.00 5.68 -7.09
CA VAL A 143 -14.44 4.30 -7.36
C VAL A 143 -14.17 3.89 -8.79
N TYR A 144 -14.39 4.80 -9.76
CA TYR A 144 -14.19 4.54 -11.18
C TYR A 144 -12.75 4.13 -11.50
N ASP A 145 -11.76 4.87 -11.01
CA ASP A 145 -10.34 4.57 -11.26
C ASP A 145 -9.94 3.21 -10.68
N ILE A 146 -10.39 2.91 -9.45
CA ILE A 146 -10.14 1.62 -8.82
C ILE A 146 -10.81 0.48 -9.61
N GLN A 147 -12.07 0.67 -10.02
CA GLN A 147 -12.80 -0.34 -10.78
C GLN A 147 -12.16 -0.55 -12.16
N LYS A 148 -11.74 0.52 -12.85
CA LYS A 148 -11.04 0.42 -14.14
C LYS A 148 -9.70 -0.29 -14.00
N THR A 149 -8.97 -0.05 -12.94
CA THR A 149 -7.75 -0.81 -12.62
C THR A 149 -8.03 -2.31 -12.58
N LYS A 150 -9.09 -2.74 -11.90
CA LYS A 150 -9.51 -4.15 -11.88
C LYS A 150 -9.98 -4.65 -13.24
N ASP A 151 -10.78 -3.87 -13.96
CA ASP A 151 -11.32 -4.23 -15.29
C ASP A 151 -10.18 -4.51 -16.28
N PHE A 152 -9.04 -3.83 -16.14
CA PHE A 152 -7.83 -4.07 -16.93
C PHE A 152 -7.01 -5.29 -16.48
N GLY A 153 -7.45 -6.01 -15.44
CA GLY A 153 -6.81 -7.21 -14.94
C GLY A 153 -5.69 -6.97 -13.94
N TYR A 154 -5.55 -5.78 -13.42
CA TYR A 154 -4.63 -5.45 -12.34
C TYR A 154 -5.19 -5.87 -10.97
N ASN A 155 -4.30 -6.15 -10.02
CA ASN A 155 -4.66 -6.54 -8.66
C ASN A 155 -4.10 -5.61 -7.58
N MET A 156 -3.35 -4.57 -7.99
CA MET A 156 -2.75 -3.60 -7.06
C MET A 156 -2.70 -2.21 -7.67
N ILE A 157 -2.50 -1.20 -6.82
CA ILE A 157 -2.17 0.19 -7.16
C ILE A 157 -0.99 0.60 -6.28
N ARG A 158 0.04 1.23 -6.86
CA ARG A 158 1.01 1.99 -6.09
C ARG A 158 0.55 3.44 -6.00
N LYS A 159 0.14 3.87 -4.80
CA LYS A 159 -0.22 5.27 -4.54
C LYS A 159 1.07 6.08 -4.37
N HIS A 160 1.43 6.77 -5.43
CA HIS A 160 2.72 7.43 -5.61
C HIS A 160 2.74 8.79 -4.92
N ILE A 161 3.61 8.93 -3.90
CA ILE A 161 3.90 10.16 -3.14
C ILE A 161 2.67 10.99 -2.74
N LYS A 162 1.53 10.34 -2.54
CA LYS A 162 0.27 10.97 -2.15
C LYS A 162 -0.45 10.13 -1.10
N VAL A 163 -1.11 10.80 -0.16
CA VAL A 163 -2.08 10.19 0.75
C VAL A 163 -3.49 10.60 0.30
N GLU A 164 -4.34 9.61 0.07
CA GLU A 164 -5.73 9.81 -0.34
C GLU A 164 -6.66 10.01 0.87
N PRO A 165 -7.87 10.54 0.67
CA PRO A 165 -8.88 10.53 1.72
C PRO A 165 -9.28 9.11 2.11
N ALA A 166 -9.64 8.90 3.38
CA ALA A 166 -9.97 7.61 3.97
C ALA A 166 -10.93 6.74 3.13
N ARG A 167 -11.90 7.37 2.47
CA ARG A 167 -12.88 6.67 1.61
C ARG A 167 -12.25 5.97 0.40
N TRP A 168 -11.14 6.49 -0.15
CA TRP A 168 -10.43 5.83 -1.24
C TRP A 168 -9.89 4.45 -0.81
N TYR A 169 -9.26 4.39 0.38
CA TYR A 169 -8.79 3.10 0.93
C TYR A 169 -9.95 2.16 1.25
N THR A 170 -11.06 2.70 1.77
CA THR A 170 -12.29 1.90 1.97
C THR A 170 -12.81 1.30 0.66
N HIS A 171 -12.74 2.05 -0.45
CA HIS A 171 -13.11 1.51 -1.77
C HIS A 171 -12.12 0.44 -2.24
N CYS A 172 -10.81 0.62 -2.02
CA CYS A 172 -9.81 -0.42 -2.31
C CYS A 172 -10.06 -1.70 -1.50
N ASP A 173 -10.40 -1.57 -0.21
CA ASP A 173 -10.74 -2.70 0.65
C ASP A 173 -11.94 -3.48 0.13
N ARG A 174 -13.00 -2.76 -0.26
CA ARG A 174 -14.27 -3.35 -0.72
C ARG A 174 -14.20 -3.93 -2.12
N LEU A 175 -13.47 -3.28 -3.01
CA LEU A 175 -13.31 -3.71 -4.40
C LEU A 175 -12.20 -4.76 -4.56
N GLY A 176 -11.30 -4.89 -3.59
CA GLY A 176 -10.20 -5.83 -3.63
C GLY A 176 -9.05 -5.35 -4.52
N ILE A 177 -8.36 -4.31 -4.10
CA ILE A 177 -7.11 -3.83 -4.71
C ILE A 177 -6.04 -3.73 -3.64
N ILE A 178 -4.88 -4.34 -3.87
CA ILE A 178 -3.70 -4.18 -3.01
C ILE A 178 -3.14 -2.77 -3.21
N VAL A 179 -2.74 -2.14 -2.12
CA VAL A 179 -2.15 -0.80 -2.17
C VAL A 179 -0.70 -0.84 -1.67
N TRP A 180 0.21 -0.26 -2.46
CA TRP A 180 1.51 0.20 -1.97
C TRP A 180 1.38 1.68 -1.68
N GLN A 181 1.68 2.07 -0.45
CA GLN A 181 1.52 3.45 0.01
C GLN A 181 2.86 4.13 0.17
N ASP A 182 3.11 5.14 -0.66
CA ASP A 182 4.30 5.97 -0.56
C ASP A 182 4.17 7.04 0.53
N MET A 183 5.33 7.40 1.12
CA MET A 183 5.51 8.64 1.86
C MET A 183 5.77 9.79 0.87
N PRO A 184 5.06 10.91 0.95
CA PRO A 184 5.43 12.15 0.24
C PRO A 184 6.70 12.76 0.86
N SER A 185 7.87 12.21 0.50
CA SER A 185 9.09 12.35 1.32
C SER A 185 9.80 13.70 1.27
N GLY A 186 9.65 14.51 0.25
CA GLY A 186 10.21 15.88 0.19
C GLY A 186 11.71 16.05 0.55
N ASP A 187 12.20 17.31 0.58
CA ASP A 187 13.57 17.73 0.82
C ASP A 187 14.48 17.59 -0.44
N LYS A 188 15.75 17.94 -0.33
CA LYS A 188 16.72 17.88 -1.43
C LYS A 188 17.23 16.47 -1.66
N ASN A 189 17.44 16.12 -2.92
CA ASN A 189 17.94 14.79 -3.28
C ASN A 189 19.42 14.62 -2.94
N PRO A 190 19.86 13.42 -2.49
CA PRO A 190 21.26 13.01 -2.55
C PRO A 190 21.67 12.68 -4.00
N GLU A 191 22.89 12.23 -4.20
CA GLU A 191 23.29 11.56 -5.44
C GLU A 191 22.41 10.33 -5.70
N TRP A 192 21.99 10.10 -6.95
CA TRP A 192 21.13 8.99 -7.32
C TRP A 192 21.90 7.91 -8.10
N GLN A 193 22.04 6.72 -7.49
CA GLN A 193 22.72 5.55 -8.05
C GLN A 193 21.71 4.40 -8.16
N MET A 194 20.90 4.40 -9.21
CA MET A 194 19.78 3.47 -9.33
C MET A 194 20.16 2.07 -9.82
N ARG A 195 21.30 1.89 -10.47
CA ARG A 195 21.69 0.62 -11.13
C ARG A 195 22.61 -0.29 -10.30
N GLU A 196 22.89 0.08 -9.09
CA GLU A 196 23.78 -0.64 -8.17
C GLU A 196 23.37 -0.39 -6.72
N TYR A 197 23.96 -1.15 -5.79
CA TYR A 197 23.82 -0.82 -4.37
C TYR A 197 24.55 0.49 -4.08
N PHE A 198 23.90 1.34 -3.29
CA PHE A 198 24.40 2.68 -3.02
C PHE A 198 25.68 2.65 -2.19
N THR A 199 26.71 3.31 -2.69
CA THR A 199 28.01 3.46 -2.04
C THR A 199 28.35 4.92 -1.70
N GLY A 200 27.47 5.86 -2.06
CA GLY A 200 27.62 7.29 -1.83
C GLY A 200 27.29 7.75 -0.41
N THR A 201 27.13 9.03 -0.25
CA THR A 201 26.75 9.65 1.03
C THR A 201 25.28 10.01 1.03
N GLU A 202 24.54 9.47 1.98
CA GLU A 202 23.12 9.83 2.18
C GLU A 202 22.94 11.32 2.48
N LYS A 203 21.75 11.81 2.16
CA LYS A 203 21.34 13.16 2.49
C LYS A 203 21.32 13.38 4.00
N LYS A 204 21.95 14.48 4.45
CA LYS A 204 21.74 14.98 5.80
C LYS A 204 20.61 15.99 5.78
N ARG A 205 19.47 15.64 6.36
CA ARG A 205 18.39 16.58 6.63
C ARG A 205 18.75 17.48 7.83
N SER A 206 18.16 18.66 7.89
CA SER A 206 18.18 19.44 9.14
C SER A 206 17.43 18.67 10.24
N THR A 207 17.70 18.97 11.50
CA THR A 207 16.99 18.37 12.63
C THR A 207 15.47 18.55 12.53
N GLU A 208 15.03 19.72 12.07
CA GLU A 208 13.63 20.05 11.85
C GLU A 208 13.03 19.22 10.72
N SER A 209 13.68 19.15 9.56
CA SER A 209 13.22 18.35 8.41
C SER A 209 13.13 16.86 8.75
N GLU A 210 14.10 16.30 9.47
CA GLU A 210 14.05 14.91 9.92
C GLU A 210 12.90 14.69 10.93
N ALA A 211 12.72 15.58 11.89
CA ALA A 211 11.66 15.49 12.88
C ALA A 211 10.27 15.56 12.21
N THR A 212 10.10 16.46 11.24
CA THR A 212 8.86 16.58 10.45
C THR A 212 8.58 15.30 9.66
N TYR A 213 9.57 14.77 8.93
CA TYR A 213 9.44 13.52 8.19
C TYR A 213 8.99 12.36 9.09
N ARG A 214 9.67 12.16 10.22
CA ARG A 214 9.36 11.07 11.15
C ARG A 214 7.96 11.19 11.75
N LYS A 215 7.57 12.42 12.10
CA LYS A 215 6.24 12.71 12.62
C LYS A 215 5.16 12.39 11.57
N GLU A 216 5.30 12.95 10.36
CA GLU A 216 4.32 12.77 9.29
C GLU A 216 4.22 11.30 8.84
N TRP A 217 5.37 10.61 8.70
CA TRP A 217 5.37 9.19 8.34
C TRP A 217 4.66 8.33 9.39
N LYS A 218 4.90 8.60 10.66
CA LYS A 218 4.20 7.93 11.75
C LYS A 218 2.68 8.21 11.70
N GLU A 219 2.29 9.47 11.49
CA GLU A 219 0.88 9.87 11.43
C GLU A 219 0.15 9.24 10.22
N ILE A 220 0.82 9.12 9.08
CA ILE A 220 0.30 8.42 7.90
C ILE A 220 0.04 6.94 8.25
N ILE A 221 1.03 6.25 8.83
CA ILE A 221 0.87 4.85 9.22
C ILE A 221 -0.25 4.69 10.25
N ASP A 222 -0.31 5.54 11.28
CA ASP A 222 -1.37 5.50 12.30
C ASP A 222 -2.76 5.68 11.69
N CYS A 223 -2.91 6.65 10.80
CA CYS A 223 -4.17 6.95 10.14
C CYS A 223 -4.64 5.81 9.22
N LEU A 224 -3.70 5.14 8.56
CA LEU A 224 -3.98 4.14 7.52
C LEU A 224 -3.85 2.69 8.00
N TYR A 225 -3.42 2.45 9.23
CA TYR A 225 -3.09 1.12 9.75
C TYR A 225 -4.20 0.09 9.58
N SER A 226 -5.45 0.49 9.81
CA SER A 226 -6.59 -0.44 9.81
C SER A 226 -7.15 -0.77 8.43
N TYR A 227 -6.60 -0.20 7.33
CA TYR A 227 -7.03 -0.53 5.97
C TYR A 227 -6.35 -1.81 5.48
N PRO A 228 -7.09 -2.92 5.31
CA PRO A 228 -6.52 -4.21 4.91
C PRO A 228 -5.89 -4.22 3.52
N CYS A 229 -6.31 -3.37 2.60
CA CYS A 229 -5.76 -3.28 1.25
C CYS A 229 -4.28 -2.89 1.22
N ILE A 230 -3.79 -2.10 2.21
CA ILE A 230 -2.40 -1.69 2.24
C ILE A 230 -1.52 -2.90 2.56
N GLY A 231 -0.69 -3.28 1.59
CA GLY A 231 0.24 -4.41 1.70
C GLY A 231 1.68 -3.99 1.93
N THR A 232 2.05 -2.79 1.48
CA THR A 232 3.44 -2.33 1.48
C THR A 232 3.53 -0.85 1.82
N TRP A 233 4.45 -0.51 2.71
CA TRP A 233 4.89 0.85 3.00
C TRP A 233 6.13 1.20 2.17
N VAL A 234 6.15 2.39 1.56
CA VAL A 234 7.23 2.86 0.70
C VAL A 234 7.77 4.20 1.22
N PRO A 235 8.81 4.21 2.08
CA PRO A 235 9.36 5.43 2.69
C PRO A 235 9.94 6.43 1.69
N PHE A 236 10.58 5.96 0.60
CA PHE A 236 11.26 6.82 -0.37
C PHE A 236 11.01 6.40 -1.81
N ASN A 237 10.97 7.40 -2.71
CA ASN A 237 10.93 7.24 -4.15
C ASN A 237 12.15 7.92 -4.80
N GLU A 238 12.87 7.22 -5.69
CA GLU A 238 13.92 7.73 -6.58
C GLU A 238 14.93 8.67 -5.93
N ALA A 239 15.38 8.31 -4.76
CA ALA A 239 16.28 9.12 -3.93
C ALA A 239 15.70 10.49 -3.47
N TRP A 240 14.43 10.80 -3.73
CA TRP A 240 13.81 12.08 -3.35
C TRP A 240 13.80 12.28 -1.84
N GLY A 241 14.71 13.16 -1.38
CA GLY A 241 14.91 13.42 0.04
C GLY A 241 15.33 12.20 0.86
N GLN A 242 15.84 11.16 0.22
CA GLN A 242 16.26 9.90 0.86
C GLN A 242 17.38 10.13 1.88
N PHE A 243 17.19 9.62 3.09
CA PHE A 243 18.13 9.76 4.21
C PHE A 243 17.95 8.62 5.20
N LYS A 244 19.03 8.22 5.86
CA LYS A 244 19.04 7.17 6.89
C LYS A 244 18.18 5.95 6.51
N THR A 245 18.25 5.55 5.27
CA THR A 245 17.33 4.57 4.66
C THR A 245 17.22 3.27 5.44
N PRO A 246 18.33 2.63 5.88
CA PRO A 246 18.23 1.41 6.67
C PRO A 246 17.48 1.61 8.01
N GLU A 247 17.75 2.72 8.70
CA GLU A 247 17.11 3.06 9.97
C GLU A 247 15.60 3.32 9.80
N ILE A 248 15.22 4.08 8.76
CA ILE A 248 13.81 4.37 8.47
C ILE A 248 13.06 3.09 8.07
N ALA A 249 13.65 2.24 7.23
CA ALA A 249 13.04 0.98 6.81
C ALA A 249 12.84 0.03 8.01
N GLU A 250 13.84 -0.11 8.87
CA GLU A 250 13.77 -0.94 10.07
C GLU A 250 12.72 -0.40 11.06
N TRP A 251 12.72 0.91 11.30
CA TRP A 251 11.70 1.54 12.14
C TRP A 251 10.29 1.31 11.58
N THR A 252 10.09 1.46 10.27
CA THR A 252 8.79 1.23 9.62
C THR A 252 8.33 -0.21 9.82
N LYS A 253 9.24 -1.19 9.65
CA LYS A 253 8.94 -2.61 9.84
C LYS A 253 8.61 -2.96 11.29
N GLN A 254 9.32 -2.37 12.25
CA GLN A 254 9.04 -2.58 13.68
C GLN A 254 7.73 -1.90 14.10
N TYR A 255 7.41 -0.73 13.52
CA TYR A 255 6.21 0.01 13.84
C TYR A 255 4.95 -0.66 13.29
N ASP A 256 5.02 -1.23 12.09
CA ASP A 256 3.97 -2.06 11.51
C ASP A 256 4.53 -3.37 10.92
N PRO A 257 4.67 -4.42 11.73
CA PRO A 257 5.19 -5.71 11.29
C PRO A 257 4.21 -6.48 10.38
N SER A 258 2.95 -6.06 10.31
CA SER A 258 1.89 -6.72 9.54
C SER A 258 1.93 -6.43 8.04
N ARG A 259 2.84 -5.56 7.59
CA ARG A 259 3.02 -5.14 6.20
C ARG A 259 4.47 -5.28 5.75
N LEU A 260 4.64 -5.27 4.44
CA LEU A 260 5.96 -5.26 3.81
C LEU A 260 6.52 -3.83 3.76
N VAL A 261 7.84 -3.73 3.69
CA VAL A 261 8.55 -2.46 3.52
C VAL A 261 9.39 -2.50 2.26
N ASN A 262 9.07 -1.61 1.33
CA ASN A 262 9.88 -1.28 0.16
C ASN A 262 10.71 -0.04 0.49
N PRO A 263 11.98 -0.17 0.88
CA PRO A 263 12.71 0.90 1.57
C PRO A 263 12.95 2.13 0.70
N ALA A 264 13.16 1.93 -0.61
CA ALA A 264 13.42 2.99 -1.57
C ALA A 264 13.07 2.50 -2.98
N SER A 265 11.87 2.83 -3.44
CA SER A 265 11.41 2.44 -4.78
C SER A 265 12.23 3.16 -5.85
N GLY A 266 12.98 2.42 -6.68
CA GLY A 266 13.83 2.96 -7.73
C GLY A 266 14.94 3.91 -7.26
N GLY A 267 15.15 4.03 -5.96
CA GLY A 267 16.12 4.94 -5.37
C GLY A 267 17.47 4.29 -5.10
N ASN A 268 18.23 4.94 -4.22
CA ASN A 268 19.49 4.39 -3.75
C ASN A 268 19.23 3.11 -2.95
N HIS A 269 19.73 2.00 -3.46
CA HIS A 269 19.42 0.68 -2.92
C HIS A 269 20.33 0.31 -1.75
N TYR A 270 19.73 -0.14 -0.65
CA TYR A 270 20.41 -0.69 0.52
C TYR A 270 19.96 -2.12 0.79
N THR A 271 20.75 -2.88 1.56
CA THR A 271 20.39 -4.24 1.97
C THR A 271 19.45 -4.23 3.19
N CYS A 272 18.27 -3.60 3.06
CA CYS A 272 17.27 -3.46 4.10
C CYS A 272 15.85 -3.59 3.53
N GLY A 273 14.85 -3.70 4.41
CA GLY A 273 13.45 -3.91 4.02
C GLY A 273 13.18 -5.29 3.41
N ASP A 274 11.99 -5.44 2.85
CA ASP A 274 11.50 -6.71 2.29
C ASP A 274 11.70 -6.83 0.77
N MET A 275 12.04 -5.71 0.11
CA MET A 275 12.11 -5.62 -1.34
C MET A 275 13.39 -4.93 -1.83
N LEU A 276 13.84 -5.34 -3.02
CA LEU A 276 14.69 -4.55 -3.92
C LEU A 276 13.80 -4.08 -5.07
N ASP A 277 13.60 -2.78 -5.20
CA ASP A 277 12.68 -2.21 -6.17
C ASP A 277 13.41 -1.42 -7.25
N LEU A 278 13.26 -1.86 -8.49
CA LEU A 278 13.90 -1.29 -9.67
C LEU A 278 12.93 -0.39 -10.42
N HIS A 279 13.44 0.72 -10.97
CA HIS A 279 12.76 1.53 -11.96
C HIS A 279 13.50 1.46 -13.29
N HIS A 280 12.80 1.24 -14.39
CA HIS A 280 13.40 1.24 -15.71
C HIS A 280 12.43 1.70 -16.79
N TYR A 281 12.81 2.73 -17.52
CA TYR A 281 12.04 3.28 -18.63
C TYR A 281 12.77 3.15 -19.96
N PRO A 282 12.02 2.92 -21.06
CA PRO A 282 10.57 2.78 -21.09
C PRO A 282 10.07 1.36 -20.81
N GLY A 283 10.84 0.31 -20.99
CA GLY A 283 10.40 -1.09 -20.87
C GLY A 283 10.92 -1.81 -19.64
N PRO A 284 10.39 -3.01 -19.33
CA PRO A 284 10.86 -3.80 -18.19
C PRO A 284 12.31 -4.26 -18.39
N GLU A 285 13.15 -4.07 -17.36
CA GLU A 285 14.52 -4.60 -17.30
C GLU A 285 14.85 -5.05 -15.87
N MET A 286 15.55 -6.18 -15.74
CA MET A 286 16.12 -6.64 -14.47
C MET A 286 17.64 -6.43 -14.52
N PHE A 287 18.10 -5.25 -14.14
CA PHE A 287 19.51 -4.90 -14.13
C PHE A 287 20.22 -5.18 -12.79
N LEU A 288 19.44 -5.49 -11.76
CA LEU A 288 19.92 -5.89 -10.43
C LEU A 288 18.98 -6.96 -9.86
N TYR A 289 19.50 -7.85 -9.03
CA TYR A 289 18.73 -8.91 -8.39
C TYR A 289 19.20 -9.13 -6.97
N ASP A 290 18.26 -9.32 -6.05
CA ASP A 290 18.56 -9.65 -4.65
C ASP A 290 18.10 -11.07 -4.31
N ALA A 291 19.04 -11.93 -3.92
CA ALA A 291 18.73 -13.30 -3.54
C ALA A 291 18.07 -13.42 -2.14
N GLN A 292 18.04 -12.36 -1.34
CA GLN A 292 17.52 -12.39 0.03
C GLN A 292 16.16 -11.68 0.19
N ARG A 293 15.79 -10.83 -0.77
CA ARG A 293 14.57 -10.05 -0.77
C ARG A 293 13.78 -10.25 -2.06
N ALA A 294 12.50 -9.91 -2.04
CA ALA A 294 11.72 -9.91 -3.28
C ALA A 294 12.25 -8.80 -4.22
N THR A 295 12.65 -9.17 -5.44
CA THR A 295 12.98 -8.19 -6.48
C THR A 295 11.70 -7.81 -7.20
N VAL A 296 11.45 -6.49 -7.34
CA VAL A 296 10.24 -5.95 -7.95
C VAL A 296 10.60 -4.84 -8.95
N LEU A 297 9.69 -4.53 -9.86
CA LEU A 297 9.80 -3.44 -10.82
C LEU A 297 8.77 -2.36 -10.46
N GLY A 298 9.15 -1.40 -9.63
CA GLY A 298 8.25 -0.38 -9.06
C GLY A 298 7.82 0.69 -10.04
N GLU A 299 8.54 0.84 -11.17
CA GLU A 299 8.10 1.69 -12.28
C GLU A 299 8.67 1.21 -13.61
N TYR A 300 7.82 1.19 -14.64
CA TYR A 300 8.17 1.03 -16.06
C TYR A 300 7.02 1.51 -16.94
N GLY A 301 7.28 1.71 -18.22
CA GLY A 301 6.23 2.06 -19.19
C GLY A 301 6.30 3.52 -19.62
N GLY A 302 5.30 4.31 -19.29
CA GLY A 302 5.22 5.70 -19.74
C GLY A 302 5.02 5.82 -21.24
N ILE A 303 4.16 4.93 -21.81
CA ILE A 303 3.76 4.96 -23.23
C ILE A 303 2.86 6.17 -23.44
N GLY A 304 3.31 7.14 -24.25
CA GLY A 304 2.58 8.34 -24.61
C GLY A 304 1.75 8.14 -25.89
N LEU A 305 0.48 8.51 -25.82
CA LEU A 305 -0.42 8.63 -26.95
C LEU A 305 -1.25 9.91 -26.79
N VAL A 306 -0.97 10.91 -27.61
CA VAL A 306 -1.66 12.20 -27.55
C VAL A 306 -3.08 12.08 -28.11
N LEU A 307 -4.06 12.39 -27.27
CA LEU A 307 -5.47 12.53 -27.65
C LEU A 307 -5.84 14.02 -27.64
N LYS A 308 -5.93 14.65 -28.80
CA LYS A 308 -6.01 16.11 -28.96
C LYS A 308 -7.13 16.80 -28.16
N GLU A 309 -8.24 16.09 -27.91
CA GLU A 309 -9.39 16.61 -27.16
C GLU A 309 -9.26 16.43 -25.63
N HIS A 310 -8.16 15.80 -25.17
CA HIS A 310 -7.93 15.46 -23.78
C HIS A 310 -6.59 16.01 -23.25
N LEU A 311 -6.03 17.04 -23.87
CA LEU A 311 -4.77 17.65 -23.43
C LEU A 311 -5.05 18.80 -22.48
N TRP A 312 -4.34 18.82 -21.37
CA TRP A 312 -4.27 19.97 -20.45
C TRP A 312 -3.53 21.13 -21.13
N GLU A 313 -2.36 20.85 -21.72
CA GLU A 313 -1.51 21.80 -22.43
C GLU A 313 -1.28 21.30 -23.87
N PRO A 314 -1.97 21.85 -24.87
CA PRO A 314 -1.90 21.35 -26.26
C PRO A 314 -0.51 21.41 -26.89
N ASP A 315 0.30 22.40 -26.49
CA ASP A 315 1.62 22.67 -27.08
C ASP A 315 2.77 21.94 -26.33
N ARG A 316 2.47 21.30 -25.18
CA ARG A 316 3.48 20.64 -24.35
C ARG A 316 2.96 19.29 -23.83
N ASN A 317 3.42 18.24 -24.46
CA ASN A 317 3.17 16.88 -24.03
C ASN A 317 4.46 16.07 -24.11
N TRP A 318 4.55 15.02 -23.31
CA TRP A 318 5.70 14.15 -23.31
C TRP A 318 5.33 12.72 -22.92
N GLY A 319 6.23 11.79 -23.15
CA GLY A 319 6.18 10.41 -22.70
C GLY A 319 7.56 9.83 -22.84
N TYR A 320 7.88 8.79 -22.09
CA TYR A 320 9.17 8.10 -22.25
C TYR A 320 9.32 7.47 -23.62
N VAL A 321 8.22 7.08 -24.23
CA VAL A 321 8.10 6.71 -25.64
C VAL A 321 6.73 7.17 -26.15
N GLN A 322 6.67 7.74 -27.35
CA GLN A 322 5.44 8.31 -27.90
C GLN A 322 5.03 7.62 -29.19
N PHE A 323 3.73 7.47 -29.37
CA PHE A 323 3.10 6.88 -30.55
C PHE A 323 1.98 7.78 -31.10
N ASN A 324 1.65 7.58 -32.35
CA ASN A 324 0.62 8.38 -33.07
C ASN A 324 -0.74 7.65 -33.14
N THR A 325 -0.77 6.35 -32.89
CA THR A 325 -1.97 5.53 -32.98
C THR A 325 -2.15 4.63 -31.79
N SER A 326 -3.40 4.35 -31.42
CA SER A 326 -3.73 3.40 -30.36
C SER A 326 -3.17 2.00 -30.65
N LYS A 327 -3.08 1.61 -31.92
CA LYS A 327 -2.51 0.32 -32.31
C LYS A 327 -1.03 0.24 -31.95
N GLU A 328 -0.24 1.24 -32.30
CA GLU A 328 1.19 1.27 -31.99
C GLU A 328 1.44 1.26 -30.47
N ALA A 329 0.67 2.07 -29.73
CA ALA A 329 0.74 2.09 -28.26
C ALA A 329 0.38 0.73 -27.66
N THR A 330 -0.68 0.09 -28.16
CA THR A 330 -1.10 -1.26 -27.73
C THR A 330 -0.04 -2.31 -28.06
N ASP A 331 0.52 -2.30 -29.26
CA ASP A 331 1.57 -3.23 -29.68
C ASP A 331 2.79 -3.09 -28.76
N LYS A 332 3.17 -1.85 -28.39
CA LYS A 332 4.28 -1.61 -27.46
C LYS A 332 3.96 -2.09 -26.04
N TYR A 333 2.75 -1.85 -25.54
CA TYR A 333 2.32 -2.38 -24.24
C TYR A 333 2.39 -3.92 -24.20
N MET A 334 1.93 -4.57 -25.29
CA MET A 334 2.00 -6.04 -25.43
C MET A 334 3.44 -6.55 -25.49
N GLU A 335 4.35 -5.82 -26.15
CA GLU A 335 5.79 -6.12 -26.12
C GLU A 335 6.32 -6.11 -24.69
N TYR A 336 6.03 -5.05 -23.91
CA TYR A 336 6.45 -4.95 -22.51
C TYR A 336 5.86 -6.07 -21.64
N ALA A 337 4.59 -6.41 -21.85
CA ALA A 337 3.96 -7.52 -21.14
C ALA A 337 4.64 -8.88 -21.42
N ASN A 338 5.09 -9.10 -22.65
CA ASN A 338 5.82 -10.32 -23.02
C ASN A 338 7.21 -10.34 -22.41
N VAL A 339 7.95 -9.22 -22.43
CA VAL A 339 9.25 -9.11 -21.74
C VAL A 339 9.07 -9.37 -20.23
N LEU A 340 8.04 -8.80 -19.62
CA LEU A 340 7.76 -9.01 -18.19
C LEU A 340 7.49 -10.49 -17.88
N LYS A 341 6.72 -11.20 -18.73
CA LYS A 341 6.49 -12.65 -18.59
C LYS A 341 7.77 -13.47 -18.58
N GLU A 342 8.80 -13.05 -19.31
CA GLU A 342 10.11 -13.70 -19.33
C GLU A 342 10.94 -13.37 -18.08
N LEU A 343 10.72 -12.18 -17.47
CA LEU A 343 11.46 -11.72 -16.29
C LEU A 343 10.86 -12.25 -14.98
N ILE A 344 9.56 -12.55 -14.91
CA ILE A 344 8.90 -13.12 -13.73
C ILE A 344 9.58 -14.42 -13.25
N PRO A 345 9.79 -15.44 -14.10
CA PRO A 345 10.49 -16.66 -13.67
C PRO A 345 11.97 -16.44 -13.32
N ARG A 346 12.58 -15.33 -13.76
CA ARG A 346 13.95 -14.94 -13.42
C ARG A 346 14.06 -14.24 -12.07
N GLY A 347 12.94 -13.74 -11.49
CA GLY A 347 12.99 -13.17 -10.15
C GLY A 347 11.97 -12.10 -9.81
N PHE A 348 11.34 -11.43 -10.76
CA PHE A 348 10.34 -10.39 -10.43
C PHE A 348 9.13 -10.98 -9.71
N SER A 349 8.72 -10.30 -8.64
CA SER A 349 7.55 -10.66 -7.82
C SER A 349 6.44 -9.62 -7.88
N ALA A 350 6.71 -8.46 -8.48
CA ALA A 350 5.72 -7.42 -8.77
C ALA A 350 6.19 -6.57 -9.95
N ALA A 351 5.24 -5.87 -10.59
CA ALA A 351 5.53 -4.85 -11.58
C ALA A 351 4.46 -3.73 -11.54
N VAL A 352 4.91 -2.49 -11.67
CA VAL A 352 4.07 -1.29 -11.62
C VAL A 352 4.22 -0.51 -12.92
N TYR A 353 3.13 -0.42 -13.68
CA TYR A 353 3.08 0.29 -14.94
C TYR A 353 2.81 1.79 -14.73
N THR A 354 3.59 2.66 -15.31
CA THR A 354 3.39 4.11 -15.29
C THR A 354 2.55 4.53 -16.49
N GLN A 355 1.31 5.03 -16.31
CA GLN A 355 0.58 5.24 -15.06
C GLN A 355 -0.94 5.22 -15.30
N THR A 356 -1.75 5.40 -14.23
CA THR A 356 -3.22 5.35 -14.29
C THR A 356 -3.79 6.46 -15.16
N THR A 357 -3.37 7.70 -14.91
CA THR A 357 -3.86 8.92 -15.58
C THR A 357 -2.70 9.87 -15.84
N ASP A 358 -2.90 10.78 -16.76
CA ASP A 358 -1.95 11.86 -17.02
C ASP A 358 -1.81 12.79 -15.81
N VAL A 359 -0.71 13.50 -15.76
CA VAL A 359 -0.40 14.49 -14.71
C VAL A 359 -0.24 15.91 -15.26
N GLY A 360 -0.71 16.15 -16.49
CA GLY A 360 -0.65 17.45 -17.19
C GLY A 360 0.35 17.52 -18.31
#